data_6bd4999256bd94bcdeca93c8ad5eaeed
#
_entry.id   6bd4999256bd94bcdeca93c8ad5eaeed
#
_cell.length_a   1.000
_cell.length_b   1.000
_cell.length_c   1.000
_cell.angle_alpha   90.00
_cell.angle_beta   90.00
_cell.angle_gamma   90.00
#
_symmetry.space_group_name_H-M   'P 1'
#
loop_
_entity.id
_entity.type
_entity.pdbx_description
1 polymer ?
#
loop_
_entity_poly.entity_id
_entity_poly.type
_entity_poly.pdbx_seq_one_letter_code
_entity_poly.pdbx_strand_id
1 'polypeptide(L)'
;MRPLKFRGAPKRETLRVRRRRTRTIATAMLAAFFALAAYGVSLASYLPQFSIERIEVNGTNDTRPELVRAFVATRLWDGSLPFFSKSNIFLYPRAEIEAALKESFPRVENVEVSRESLLASAIAVSIEERKAFARWCASSRTAFMVESTDSCFVLDSKGFVFAPASTTPSFETQYVFEGSLPATSSPIGERYLPGRFAGALALLERLGQSGFSPENISVESEQDFTVELSPRLPAGRQGFEIRATFGTDVSSLVKNLELVLASEALRGKEGELEYIDLRFGNRVYYKFKGGAKGEW
;
A
#
# COMPACT_ATOMS: atom_id res chain seq x y z
N MET A 1 -101.33 -0.04 -2.60
CA MET A 1 -100.50 1.00 -2.02
C MET A 1 -99.11 0.43 -1.78
N ARG A 2 -98.06 0.82 -2.51
CA ARG A 2 -96.67 0.39 -2.30
C ARG A 2 -95.96 1.42 -1.37
N PRO A 3 -95.28 0.97 -0.32
CA PRO A 3 -94.59 1.88 0.60
C PRO A 3 -93.36 2.44 -0.07
N LEU A 4 -93.20 3.75 -0.03
CA LEU A 4 -92.01 4.48 -0.47
C LEU A 4 -90.82 4.16 0.46
N LYS A 5 -89.79 3.50 -0.11
CA LYS A 5 -88.49 3.29 0.59
C LYS A 5 -87.78 4.65 0.68
N PHE A 6 -87.73 5.23 1.85
CA PHE A 6 -86.86 6.37 2.13
C PHE A 6 -85.39 5.94 2.02
N ARG A 7 -84.69 6.50 1.04
CA ARG A 7 -83.22 6.37 0.96
C ARG A 7 -82.62 7.07 2.17
N GLY A 8 -82.01 6.29 3.06
CA GLY A 8 -81.35 6.81 4.23
C GLY A 8 -80.29 7.88 3.83
N ALA A 9 -80.27 8.98 4.56
CA ALA A 9 -79.29 10.03 4.36
C ALA A 9 -77.85 9.53 4.47
N PRO A 10 -76.95 9.99 3.65
CA PRO A 10 -75.55 9.51 3.70
C PRO A 10 -74.95 9.82 5.09
N LYS A 11 -74.41 8.77 5.74
CA LYS A 11 -73.69 8.92 7.02
C LYS A 11 -72.57 9.95 6.89
N ARG A 12 -72.71 11.08 7.59
CA ARG A 12 -71.64 12.09 7.63
C ARG A 12 -70.40 11.50 8.32
N GLU A 13 -69.32 11.33 7.59
CA GLU A 13 -68.01 10.92 8.15
C GLU A 13 -67.57 11.91 9.24
N THR A 14 -67.07 11.41 10.36
CA THR A 14 -66.60 12.22 11.48
C THR A 14 -65.36 13.03 11.01
N LEU A 15 -65.24 14.27 11.45
CA LEU A 15 -64.17 15.19 11.07
C LEU A 15 -62.75 14.58 11.30
N ARG A 16 -62.63 13.69 12.30
CA ARG A 16 -61.37 12.98 12.57
C ARG A 16 -61.01 11.97 11.46
N VAL A 17 -61.97 11.25 10.91
CA VAL A 17 -61.77 10.28 9.84
C VAL A 17 -61.42 11.05 8.56
N ARG A 18 -62.10 12.14 8.26
CA ARG A 18 -61.80 12.98 7.09
C ARG A 18 -60.39 13.62 7.17
N ARG A 19 -59.98 14.11 8.36
CA ARG A 19 -58.59 14.64 8.56
C ARG A 19 -57.52 13.55 8.45
N ARG A 20 -57.78 12.35 8.94
CA ARG A 20 -56.84 11.21 8.76
C ARG A 20 -56.72 10.89 7.27
N ARG A 21 -57.82 10.73 6.56
CA ARG A 21 -57.82 10.41 5.14
C ARG A 21 -57.14 11.47 4.31
N THR A 22 -57.37 12.76 4.59
CA THR A 22 -56.65 13.85 3.88
C THR A 22 -55.14 13.85 4.17
N ARG A 23 -54.73 13.57 5.41
CA ARG A 23 -53.31 13.42 5.76
C ARG A 23 -52.65 12.22 5.08
N THR A 24 -53.32 11.05 5.08
CA THR A 24 -52.80 9.86 4.38
C THR A 24 -52.72 10.07 2.87
N ILE A 25 -53.69 10.73 2.26
CA ILE A 25 -53.62 11.09 0.83
C ILE A 25 -52.48 12.06 0.58
N ALA A 26 -52.33 13.09 1.41
CA ALA A 26 -51.26 14.07 1.26
C ALA A 26 -49.88 13.46 1.41
N THR A 27 -49.67 12.54 2.40
CA THR A 27 -48.40 11.80 2.56
C THR A 27 -48.14 10.86 1.39
N ALA A 28 -49.18 10.18 0.89
CA ALA A 28 -49.05 9.29 -0.27
C ALA A 28 -48.71 10.09 -1.55
N MET A 29 -49.35 11.25 -1.75
CA MET A 29 -49.01 12.13 -2.89
C MET A 29 -47.60 12.69 -2.78
N LEU A 30 -47.17 13.09 -1.58
CA LEU A 30 -45.78 13.54 -1.35
C LEU A 30 -44.77 12.43 -1.63
N ALA A 31 -45.03 11.23 -1.14
CA ALA A 31 -44.18 10.03 -1.39
C ALA A 31 -44.13 9.72 -2.90
N ALA A 32 -45.28 9.76 -3.58
CA ALA A 32 -45.33 9.54 -5.03
C ALA A 32 -44.55 10.62 -5.81
N PHE A 33 -44.65 11.86 -5.38
CA PHE A 33 -43.87 12.96 -5.96
C PHE A 33 -42.36 12.73 -5.84
N PHE A 34 -41.87 12.37 -4.62
CA PHE A 34 -40.47 12.09 -4.43
C PHE A 34 -39.99 10.83 -5.22
N ALA A 35 -40.81 9.79 -5.29
CA ALA A 35 -40.52 8.62 -6.10
C ALA A 35 -40.43 8.98 -7.61
N LEU A 36 -41.34 9.82 -8.11
CA LEU A 36 -41.33 10.26 -9.50
C LEU A 36 -40.11 11.15 -9.77
N ALA A 37 -39.77 12.03 -8.84
CA ALA A 37 -38.57 12.89 -8.94
C ALA A 37 -37.29 12.05 -8.94
N ALA A 38 -37.18 11.08 -8.04
CA ALA A 38 -36.04 10.16 -7.98
C ALA A 38 -35.91 9.35 -9.29
N TYR A 39 -37.03 8.87 -9.82
CA TYR A 39 -37.05 8.16 -11.11
C TYR A 39 -36.63 9.09 -12.27
N GLY A 40 -37.12 10.33 -12.29
CA GLY A 40 -36.70 11.32 -13.28
C GLY A 40 -35.21 11.64 -13.24
N VAL A 41 -34.63 11.81 -12.03
CA VAL A 41 -33.17 11.99 -11.83
C VAL A 41 -32.42 10.73 -12.26
N SER A 42 -32.94 9.54 -11.95
CA SER A 42 -32.36 8.28 -12.41
C SER A 42 -32.29 8.22 -13.94
N LEU A 43 -33.39 8.51 -14.65
CA LEU A 43 -33.38 8.56 -16.11
C LEU A 43 -32.43 9.62 -16.66
N ALA A 44 -32.40 10.81 -16.03
CA ALA A 44 -31.50 11.88 -16.45
C ALA A 44 -30.01 11.49 -16.28
N SER A 45 -29.69 10.61 -15.31
CA SER A 45 -28.31 10.14 -15.10
C SER A 45 -27.76 9.33 -16.27
N TYR A 46 -28.62 8.74 -17.11
CA TYR A 46 -28.25 7.96 -18.31
C TYR A 46 -28.18 8.80 -19.58
N LEU A 47 -28.42 10.11 -19.51
CA LEU A 47 -28.35 10.95 -20.71
C LEU A 47 -26.89 11.02 -21.22
N PRO A 48 -26.67 10.89 -22.54
CA PRO A 48 -25.32 10.87 -23.14
C PRO A 48 -24.52 12.14 -22.82
N GLN A 49 -25.16 13.28 -22.73
CA GLN A 49 -24.51 14.56 -22.40
C GLN A 49 -23.87 14.62 -21.03
N PHE A 50 -24.23 13.71 -20.11
CA PHE A 50 -23.64 13.59 -18.78
C PHE A 50 -22.76 12.35 -18.65
N SER A 51 -22.56 11.59 -19.72
CA SER A 51 -21.74 10.39 -19.72
C SER A 51 -20.26 10.73 -19.88
N ILE A 52 -19.40 10.00 -19.16
CA ILE A 52 -17.94 10.06 -19.33
C ILE A 52 -17.60 9.40 -20.67
N GLU A 53 -17.02 10.17 -21.60
CA GLU A 53 -16.61 9.70 -22.93
C GLU A 53 -15.08 9.49 -23.00
N ARG A 54 -14.31 10.25 -22.20
CA ARG A 54 -12.87 10.24 -22.26
C ARG A 54 -12.26 10.04 -20.86
N ILE A 55 -11.23 9.22 -20.82
CA ILE A 55 -10.42 8.97 -19.62
C ILE A 55 -8.99 9.34 -19.97
N GLU A 56 -8.49 10.39 -19.34
CA GLU A 56 -7.10 10.86 -19.48
C GLU A 56 -6.29 10.32 -18.31
N VAL A 57 -5.14 9.69 -18.62
CA VAL A 57 -4.26 9.10 -17.61
C VAL A 57 -2.93 9.83 -17.67
N ASN A 58 -2.52 10.39 -16.53
CA ASN A 58 -1.30 11.19 -16.39
C ASN A 58 -0.44 10.67 -15.23
N GLY A 59 0.89 10.91 -15.31
CA GLY A 59 1.82 10.59 -14.22
C GLY A 59 2.33 9.15 -14.20
N THR A 60 2.06 8.37 -15.24
CA THR A 60 2.61 7.02 -15.41
C THR A 60 3.99 7.09 -16.08
N ASN A 61 4.96 6.33 -15.55
CA ASN A 61 6.27 6.11 -16.15
C ASN A 61 6.44 4.65 -16.59
N ASP A 62 6.30 3.71 -15.68
CA ASP A 62 6.46 2.28 -15.92
C ASP A 62 5.13 1.56 -16.16
N THR A 63 4.03 2.11 -15.64
CA THR A 63 2.69 1.57 -15.84
C THR A 63 2.13 2.04 -17.18
N ARG A 64 1.64 1.11 -17.98
CA ARG A 64 1.04 1.45 -19.28
C ARG A 64 -0.28 2.19 -19.09
N PRO A 65 -0.44 3.43 -19.60
CA PRO A 65 -1.64 4.24 -19.40
C PRO A 65 -2.89 3.58 -20.04
N GLU A 66 -2.70 2.77 -21.10
CA GLU A 66 -3.80 2.04 -21.76
C GLU A 66 -4.44 1.00 -20.81
N LEU A 67 -3.61 0.32 -20.00
CA LEU A 67 -4.13 -0.68 -19.04
C LEU A 67 -4.94 0.00 -17.95
N VAL A 68 -4.47 1.13 -17.44
CA VAL A 68 -5.19 1.93 -16.45
C VAL A 68 -6.51 2.43 -17.03
N ARG A 69 -6.48 2.97 -18.24
CA ARG A 69 -7.68 3.46 -18.94
C ARG A 69 -8.70 2.33 -19.12
N ALA A 70 -8.27 1.17 -19.61
CA ALA A 70 -9.14 0.01 -19.79
C ALA A 70 -9.73 -0.47 -18.46
N PHE A 71 -8.92 -0.49 -17.39
CA PHE A 71 -9.37 -0.87 -16.05
C PHE A 71 -10.45 0.10 -15.52
N VAL A 72 -10.23 1.40 -15.62
CA VAL A 72 -11.20 2.41 -15.20
C VAL A 72 -12.48 2.31 -16.04
N ALA A 73 -12.35 2.11 -17.35
CA ALA A 73 -13.48 1.91 -18.24
C ALA A 73 -14.34 0.71 -17.80
N THR A 74 -13.74 -0.43 -17.44
CA THR A 74 -14.51 -1.59 -16.96
C THR A 74 -15.26 -1.32 -15.66
N ARG A 75 -14.74 -0.45 -14.79
CA ARG A 75 -15.41 -0.05 -13.52
C ARG A 75 -16.57 0.92 -13.75
N LEU A 76 -16.46 1.77 -14.76
CA LEU A 76 -17.55 2.70 -15.15
C LEU A 76 -18.69 2.00 -15.89
N TRP A 77 -18.36 0.96 -16.70
CA TRP A 77 -19.32 0.24 -17.56
C TRP A 77 -19.38 -1.25 -17.21
N ASP A 78 -19.50 -1.58 -15.92
CA ASP A 78 -19.55 -2.97 -15.41
C ASP A 78 -20.84 -3.72 -15.75
N GLY A 79 -21.78 -3.09 -16.48
CA GLY A 79 -23.06 -3.70 -16.87
C GLY A 79 -24.06 -3.87 -15.72
N SER A 80 -23.72 -3.54 -14.49
CA SER A 80 -24.67 -3.49 -13.39
C SER A 80 -25.69 -2.37 -13.68
N LEU A 81 -26.97 -2.64 -13.38
CA LEU A 81 -28.05 -1.64 -13.52
C LEU A 81 -28.28 -0.97 -12.15
N PRO A 82 -27.46 -0.05 -11.70
CA PRO A 82 -27.71 0.72 -10.52
C PRO A 82 -28.85 1.70 -10.82
N PHE A 83 -29.50 2.22 -9.78
CA PHE A 83 -30.50 3.28 -9.93
C PHE A 83 -29.93 4.51 -10.62
N PHE A 84 -28.63 4.73 -10.55
CA PHE A 84 -27.91 5.80 -11.22
C PHE A 84 -26.77 5.27 -12.08
N SER A 85 -26.50 5.91 -13.21
CA SER A 85 -25.41 5.53 -14.10
C SER A 85 -24.05 5.76 -13.44
N LYS A 86 -23.21 4.72 -13.36
CA LYS A 86 -21.81 4.84 -12.90
C LYS A 86 -20.92 5.60 -13.88
N SER A 87 -21.32 5.69 -15.15
CA SER A 87 -20.63 6.49 -16.17
C SER A 87 -21.02 7.98 -16.14
N ASN A 88 -21.93 8.40 -15.27
CA ASN A 88 -22.34 9.79 -15.16
C ASN A 88 -21.23 10.62 -14.50
N ILE A 89 -20.84 11.72 -15.12
CA ILE A 89 -19.75 12.61 -14.70
C ILE A 89 -19.93 13.21 -13.29
N PHE A 90 -21.17 13.25 -12.78
CA PHE A 90 -21.47 13.74 -11.44
C PHE A 90 -21.59 12.66 -10.38
N LEU A 91 -21.83 11.39 -10.82
CA LEU A 91 -22.20 10.29 -9.93
C LEU A 91 -21.23 9.13 -9.98
N TYR A 92 -20.16 9.21 -10.79
CA TYR A 92 -19.19 8.13 -10.90
C TYR A 92 -18.53 7.81 -9.53
N PRO A 93 -18.24 6.53 -9.25
CA PRO A 93 -17.76 6.08 -7.94
C PRO A 93 -16.24 6.35 -7.78
N ARG A 94 -15.87 7.63 -7.62
CA ARG A 94 -14.47 8.09 -7.55
C ARG A 94 -13.64 7.28 -6.55
N ALA A 95 -14.09 7.19 -5.29
CA ALA A 95 -13.33 6.53 -4.22
C ALA A 95 -13.16 5.01 -4.47
N GLU A 96 -14.18 4.37 -5.06
CA GLU A 96 -14.12 2.95 -5.44
C GLU A 96 -13.09 2.72 -6.55
N ILE A 97 -13.05 3.60 -7.56
CA ILE A 97 -12.09 3.52 -8.67
C ILE A 97 -10.66 3.74 -8.13
N GLU A 98 -10.44 4.76 -7.29
CA GLU A 98 -9.13 5.05 -6.68
C GLU A 98 -8.62 3.88 -5.83
N ALA A 99 -9.49 3.29 -5.01
CA ALA A 99 -9.14 2.13 -4.18
C ALA A 99 -8.81 0.89 -5.04
N ALA A 100 -9.64 0.61 -6.03
CA ALA A 100 -9.45 -0.53 -6.92
C ALA A 100 -8.19 -0.41 -7.79
N LEU A 101 -7.82 0.81 -8.21
CA LEU A 101 -6.57 1.07 -8.92
C LEU A 101 -5.36 0.77 -8.04
N LYS A 102 -5.34 1.23 -6.78
CA LYS A 102 -4.24 0.95 -5.84
C LYS A 102 -4.07 -0.54 -5.54
N GLU A 103 -5.18 -1.27 -5.47
CA GLU A 103 -5.17 -2.72 -5.25
C GLU A 103 -4.68 -3.49 -6.47
N SER A 104 -5.13 -3.10 -7.67
CA SER A 104 -4.82 -3.82 -8.91
C SER A 104 -3.48 -3.46 -9.53
N PHE A 105 -2.93 -2.30 -9.19
CA PHE A 105 -1.65 -1.80 -9.69
C PHE A 105 -0.69 -1.49 -8.53
N PRO A 106 0.04 -2.47 -8.00
CA PRO A 106 0.94 -2.29 -6.85
C PRO A 106 2.03 -1.21 -7.05
N ARG A 107 2.40 -0.91 -8.31
CA ARG A 107 3.31 0.20 -8.65
C ARG A 107 2.73 1.58 -8.34
N VAL A 108 1.41 1.70 -8.21
CA VAL A 108 0.73 2.96 -7.91
C VAL A 108 0.80 3.24 -6.41
N GLU A 109 1.41 4.35 -6.03
CA GLU A 109 1.42 4.82 -4.65
C GLU A 109 0.17 5.65 -4.34
N ASN A 110 -0.08 6.65 -5.19
CA ASN A 110 -1.24 7.51 -5.08
C ASN A 110 -1.96 7.60 -6.43
N VAL A 111 -3.28 7.73 -6.33
CA VAL A 111 -4.13 7.99 -7.49
C VAL A 111 -5.20 8.99 -7.09
N GLU A 112 -5.44 9.92 -7.97
CA GLU A 112 -6.50 10.91 -7.86
C GLU A 112 -7.31 10.93 -9.15
N VAL A 113 -8.63 10.70 -9.01
CA VAL A 113 -9.57 10.79 -10.13
C VAL A 113 -10.33 12.10 -10.00
N SER A 114 -10.23 12.96 -10.97
CA SER A 114 -10.86 14.27 -10.98
C SER A 114 -11.61 14.53 -12.29
N ARG A 115 -12.49 15.50 -12.26
CA ARG A 115 -13.13 16.03 -13.48
C ARG A 115 -12.27 17.16 -14.03
N GLU A 116 -12.06 17.17 -15.32
CA GLU A 116 -11.34 18.26 -15.98
C GLU A 116 -12.08 19.60 -15.83
N SER A 117 -13.40 19.58 -15.99
CA SER A 117 -14.28 20.73 -15.73
C SER A 117 -15.69 20.27 -15.34
N LEU A 118 -16.54 21.22 -14.90
CA LEU A 118 -17.93 20.92 -14.52
C LEU A 118 -18.80 20.44 -15.70
N LEU A 119 -18.43 20.78 -16.91
CA LEU A 119 -19.19 20.47 -18.14
C LEU A 119 -18.42 19.52 -19.08
N ALA A 120 -17.22 19.10 -18.70
CA ALA A 120 -16.45 18.17 -19.53
C ALA A 120 -16.99 16.74 -19.41
N SER A 121 -17.09 16.04 -20.53
CA SER A 121 -17.36 14.59 -20.57
C SER A 121 -16.10 13.76 -20.35
N ALA A 122 -15.08 14.33 -19.71
CA ALA A 122 -13.79 13.72 -19.46
C ALA A 122 -13.43 13.68 -17.97
N ILE A 123 -12.82 12.57 -17.56
CA ILE A 123 -12.15 12.43 -16.25
C ILE A 123 -10.65 12.32 -16.43
N ALA A 124 -9.91 12.94 -15.53
CA ALA A 124 -8.46 12.82 -15.42
C ALA A 124 -8.10 11.89 -14.27
N VAL A 125 -7.26 10.90 -14.55
CA VAL A 125 -6.69 9.96 -13.59
C VAL A 125 -5.22 10.33 -13.43
N SER A 126 -4.88 11.01 -12.34
CA SER A 126 -3.51 11.37 -12.00
C SER A 126 -2.91 10.28 -11.12
N ILE A 127 -1.80 9.71 -11.56
CA ILE A 127 -1.12 8.61 -10.89
C ILE A 127 0.25 9.09 -10.41
N GLU A 128 0.58 8.72 -9.18
CA GLU A 128 1.93 8.80 -8.65
C GLU A 128 2.45 7.38 -8.45
N GLU A 129 3.50 7.02 -9.19
CA GLU A 129 4.11 5.71 -9.08
C GLU A 129 5.11 5.65 -7.92
N ARG A 130 5.23 4.45 -7.30
CA ARG A 130 6.19 4.18 -6.24
C ARG A 130 7.61 4.31 -6.77
N LYS A 131 8.45 4.94 -5.98
CA LYS A 131 9.89 5.03 -6.28
C LYS A 131 10.59 3.80 -5.73
N ALA A 132 11.39 3.19 -6.58
CA ALA A 132 12.26 2.10 -6.19
C ALA A 132 13.32 2.61 -5.18
N PHE A 133 13.46 1.90 -4.05
CA PHE A 133 14.34 2.29 -2.97
C PHE A 133 15.34 1.18 -2.62
N ALA A 134 14.88 -0.06 -2.47
CA ALA A 134 15.68 -1.21 -2.10
C ALA A 134 15.22 -2.47 -2.84
N ARG A 135 16.02 -3.53 -2.76
CA ARG A 135 15.62 -4.88 -3.19
C ARG A 135 15.31 -5.75 -1.99
N TRP A 136 14.33 -6.57 -2.14
CA TRP A 136 14.09 -7.70 -1.25
C TRP A 136 14.32 -8.99 -2.03
N CYS A 137 15.11 -9.92 -1.46
CA CYS A 137 15.37 -11.23 -2.04
C CYS A 137 14.90 -12.30 -1.06
N ALA A 138 14.24 -13.34 -1.54
CA ALA A 138 13.92 -14.49 -0.72
C ALA A 138 15.23 -15.16 -0.26
N SER A 139 15.37 -15.39 1.04
CA SER A 139 16.52 -16.13 1.59
C SER A 139 16.57 -17.54 0.97
N SER A 140 17.76 -17.97 0.55
CA SER A 140 17.98 -19.31 0.01
C SER A 140 17.58 -20.43 0.98
N ARG A 141 17.41 -20.15 2.27
CA ARG A 141 16.91 -21.09 3.29
C ARG A 141 15.38 -21.28 3.25
N THR A 142 14.63 -20.31 2.68
CA THR A 142 13.16 -20.37 2.53
C THR A 142 12.72 -20.73 1.10
N ALA A 143 13.66 -20.90 0.18
CA ALA A 143 13.42 -21.17 -1.25
C ALA A 143 12.88 -22.57 -1.57
N PHE A 144 12.31 -23.29 -0.61
CA PHE A 144 11.69 -24.60 -0.89
C PHE A 144 10.49 -24.56 -1.84
N MET A 145 10.03 -23.35 -2.25
CA MET A 145 8.88 -23.18 -3.13
C MET A 145 9.10 -22.32 -4.39
N VAL A 146 10.32 -21.81 -4.64
CA VAL A 146 10.57 -21.01 -5.84
C VAL A 146 11.85 -21.48 -6.53
N GLU A 147 11.67 -22.28 -7.57
CA GLU A 147 12.72 -22.83 -8.44
C GLU A 147 13.35 -21.78 -9.39
N SER A 148 13.43 -20.52 -9.03
CA SER A 148 14.04 -19.51 -9.91
C SER A 148 15.06 -18.65 -9.18
N THR A 149 16.27 -18.67 -9.70
CA THR A 149 17.47 -17.92 -9.30
C THR A 149 17.31 -16.37 -9.39
N ASP A 150 16.13 -15.86 -9.68
CA ASP A 150 15.85 -14.44 -9.91
C ASP A 150 14.71 -13.93 -9.00
N SER A 151 14.68 -14.37 -7.75
CA SER A 151 13.58 -14.09 -6.82
C SER A 151 13.74 -12.81 -6.03
N CYS A 152 14.27 -11.75 -6.65
CA CYS A 152 14.33 -10.45 -6.02
C CYS A 152 13.20 -9.53 -6.51
N PHE A 153 12.69 -8.73 -5.57
CA PHE A 153 11.61 -7.78 -5.80
C PHE A 153 12.05 -6.38 -5.36
N VAL A 154 11.37 -5.38 -5.86
CA VAL A 154 11.65 -3.98 -5.52
C VAL A 154 10.74 -3.51 -4.40
N LEU A 155 11.35 -2.82 -3.43
CA LEU A 155 10.70 -2.17 -2.30
C LEU A 155 10.67 -0.65 -2.49
N ASP A 156 9.63 0.00 -1.99
CA ASP A 156 9.65 1.44 -1.75
C ASP A 156 10.30 1.79 -0.38
N SER A 157 10.45 3.08 -0.10
CA SER A 157 11.00 3.58 1.18
C SER A 157 10.16 3.25 2.42
N LYS A 158 8.96 2.68 2.23
CA LYS A 158 8.06 2.23 3.30
C LYS A 158 8.05 0.70 3.47
N GLY A 159 8.89 -0.01 2.71
CA GLY A 159 8.99 -1.46 2.72
C GLY A 159 7.86 -2.17 1.97
N PHE A 160 7.14 -1.50 1.08
CA PHE A 160 6.10 -2.12 0.27
C PHE A 160 6.71 -2.76 -0.99
N VAL A 161 6.43 -4.03 -1.21
CA VAL A 161 6.89 -4.81 -2.37
C VAL A 161 5.96 -4.54 -3.54
N PHE A 162 6.45 -3.95 -4.63
CA PHE A 162 5.56 -3.51 -5.70
C PHE A 162 5.88 -4.05 -7.10
N ALA A 163 7.08 -4.60 -7.31
CA ALA A 163 7.47 -5.12 -8.62
C ALA A 163 8.57 -6.17 -8.53
N PRO A 164 8.69 -7.08 -9.52
CA PRO A 164 9.88 -7.90 -9.69
C PRO A 164 11.09 -7.02 -10.04
N ALA A 165 12.28 -7.36 -9.53
CA ALA A 165 13.50 -6.61 -9.82
C ALA A 165 13.87 -6.65 -11.33
N SER A 166 13.56 -7.74 -12.02
CA SER A 166 13.76 -7.90 -13.46
C SER A 166 13.02 -6.90 -14.34
N THR A 167 11.91 -6.33 -13.83
CA THR A 167 11.09 -5.35 -14.57
C THR A 167 11.47 -3.89 -14.28
N THR A 168 12.53 -3.66 -13.49
CA THR A 168 13.03 -2.31 -13.15
C THR A 168 14.53 -2.26 -13.43
N PRO A 169 14.96 -2.26 -14.70
CA PRO A 169 16.34 -2.54 -15.10
C PRO A 169 17.36 -1.47 -14.73
N SER A 170 16.94 -0.25 -14.47
CA SER A 170 17.87 0.89 -14.22
C SER A 170 18.05 1.23 -12.75
N PHE A 171 17.58 0.37 -11.85
CA PHE A 171 17.61 0.65 -10.44
C PHE A 171 18.90 0.12 -9.78
N GLU A 172 19.84 1.03 -9.54
CA GLU A 172 20.98 0.77 -8.64
C GLU A 172 20.50 0.93 -7.20
N THR A 173 20.41 -0.17 -6.48
CA THR A 173 20.01 -0.15 -5.06
C THR A 173 21.23 -0.09 -4.18
N GLN A 174 21.14 0.75 -3.15
CA GLN A 174 22.12 0.79 -2.08
C GLN A 174 21.95 -0.36 -1.09
N TYR A 175 20.72 -0.86 -0.92
CA TYR A 175 20.40 -1.84 0.12
C TYR A 175 19.69 -3.06 -0.44
N VAL A 176 20.09 -4.23 0.04
CA VAL A 176 19.43 -5.52 -0.19
C VAL A 176 18.88 -6.03 1.13
N PHE A 177 17.63 -6.42 1.14
CA PHE A 177 16.97 -7.04 2.29
C PHE A 177 16.70 -8.50 2.00
N GLU A 178 17.00 -9.38 2.98
CA GLU A 178 16.73 -10.80 2.92
C GLU A 178 15.86 -11.25 4.09
N GLY A 179 15.14 -12.34 3.91
CA GLY A 179 14.31 -12.92 4.96
C GLY A 179 12.92 -13.29 4.48
N SER A 180 12.10 -13.78 5.41
CA SER A 180 10.74 -14.21 5.10
C SER A 180 9.79 -13.03 4.97
N LEU A 181 8.90 -13.10 3.98
CA LEU A 181 7.65 -12.34 3.96
C LEU A 181 6.51 -13.20 4.54
N PRO A 182 5.40 -12.59 4.97
CA PRO A 182 4.19 -13.35 5.28
C PRO A 182 3.87 -14.35 4.17
N ALA A 183 3.44 -15.55 4.55
CA ALA A 183 3.22 -16.66 3.62
C ALA A 183 2.02 -16.40 2.72
N THR A 184 2.23 -15.67 1.64
CA THR A 184 1.25 -15.40 0.58
C THR A 184 1.75 -16.02 -0.73
N SER A 185 0.84 -16.19 -1.68
CA SER A 185 1.16 -16.73 -3.01
C SER A 185 2.06 -15.81 -3.84
N SER A 186 2.12 -14.53 -3.52
CA SER A 186 2.94 -13.54 -4.20
C SER A 186 3.50 -12.51 -3.21
N PRO A 187 4.80 -12.16 -3.28
CA PRO A 187 5.38 -11.08 -2.49
C PRO A 187 4.84 -9.70 -2.85
N ILE A 188 4.38 -9.52 -4.09
CA ILE A 188 3.89 -8.23 -4.59
C ILE A 188 2.59 -7.86 -3.90
N GLY A 189 2.54 -6.66 -3.33
CA GLY A 189 1.41 -6.17 -2.54
C GLY A 189 1.64 -6.28 -1.03
N GLU A 190 2.67 -7.01 -0.60
CA GLU A 190 2.99 -7.21 0.81
C GLU A 190 3.94 -6.13 1.36
N ARG A 191 3.98 -6.02 2.68
CA ARG A 191 4.93 -5.16 3.38
C ARG A 191 6.01 -6.00 4.04
N TYR A 192 7.26 -5.70 3.71
CA TYR A 192 8.40 -6.27 4.39
C TYR A 192 8.60 -5.60 5.75
N LEU A 193 8.81 -6.37 6.81
CA LEU A 193 9.00 -5.91 8.19
C LEU A 193 7.96 -4.88 8.66
N PRO A 194 6.66 -5.19 8.64
CA PRO A 194 5.64 -4.23 9.03
C PRO A 194 5.89 -3.70 10.44
N GLY A 195 5.94 -2.36 10.57
CA GLY A 195 6.24 -1.64 11.82
C GLY A 195 7.73 -1.61 12.23
N ARG A 196 8.62 -2.36 11.56
CA ARG A 196 10.06 -2.43 11.90
C ARG A 196 10.97 -1.91 10.78
N PHE A 197 10.46 -1.81 9.56
CA PHE A 197 11.24 -1.39 8.39
C PHE A 197 11.88 -0.01 8.58
N ALA A 198 11.14 0.95 9.12
CA ALA A 198 11.67 2.29 9.39
C ALA A 198 12.84 2.27 10.40
N GLY A 199 12.78 1.40 11.41
CA GLY A 199 13.88 1.23 12.37
C GLY A 199 15.11 0.59 11.74
N ALA A 200 14.93 -0.41 10.88
CA ALA A 200 16.02 -1.00 10.11
C ALA A 200 16.68 0.03 9.19
N LEU A 201 15.89 0.84 8.49
CA LEU A 201 16.38 1.90 7.63
C LEU A 201 17.17 2.96 8.41
N ALA A 202 16.64 3.40 9.56
CA ALA A 202 17.32 4.37 10.43
C ALA A 202 18.69 3.85 10.92
N LEU A 203 18.81 2.54 11.17
CA LEU A 203 20.10 1.92 11.51
C LEU A 203 21.07 1.99 10.33
N LEU A 204 20.63 1.64 9.11
CA LEU A 204 21.49 1.70 7.92
C LEU A 204 22.00 3.11 7.65
N GLU A 205 21.11 4.09 7.72
CA GLU A 205 21.45 5.50 7.55
C GLU A 205 22.46 5.97 8.62
N ARG A 206 22.25 5.55 9.87
CA ARG A 206 23.14 5.90 10.97
C ARG A 206 24.51 5.24 10.84
N LEU A 207 24.56 3.98 10.44
CA LEU A 207 25.81 3.29 10.11
C LEU A 207 26.55 4.00 8.98
N GLY A 208 25.82 4.39 7.92
CA GLY A 208 26.40 5.17 6.81
C GLY A 208 27.01 6.51 7.26
N GLN A 209 26.33 7.23 8.15
CA GLN A 209 26.82 8.48 8.74
C GLN A 209 28.08 8.27 9.62
N SER A 210 28.22 7.11 10.25
CA SER A 210 29.39 6.71 11.04
C SER A 210 30.54 6.13 10.19
N GLY A 211 30.43 6.19 8.87
CA GLY A 211 31.49 5.77 7.94
C GLY A 211 31.49 4.28 7.62
N PHE A 212 30.46 3.56 7.99
CA PHE A 212 30.26 2.17 7.54
C PHE A 212 29.51 2.14 6.21
N SER A 213 29.66 1.04 5.47
CA SER A 213 28.93 0.83 4.21
C SER A 213 28.06 -0.41 4.29
N PRO A 214 26.85 -0.30 4.87
CA PRO A 214 25.92 -1.42 4.94
C PRO A 214 25.35 -1.72 3.54
N GLU A 215 25.31 -3.00 3.16
CA GLU A 215 24.78 -3.45 1.87
C GLU A 215 23.60 -4.41 2.01
N ASN A 216 23.70 -5.36 2.94
CA ASN A 216 22.70 -6.41 3.09
C ASN A 216 22.15 -6.45 4.52
N ILE A 217 20.83 -6.62 4.63
CA ILE A 217 20.15 -6.92 5.90
C ILE A 217 19.46 -8.27 5.77
N SER A 218 19.88 -9.24 6.56
CA SER A 218 19.24 -10.54 6.66
C SER A 218 18.45 -10.64 7.96
N VAL A 219 17.15 -10.90 7.85
CA VAL A 219 16.26 -11.11 9.01
C VAL A 219 16.14 -12.58 9.28
N GLU A 220 16.74 -13.02 10.39
CA GLU A 220 16.79 -14.44 10.79
C GLU A 220 15.54 -14.87 11.57
N SER A 221 14.97 -13.95 12.34
CA SER A 221 13.80 -14.20 13.18
C SER A 221 12.95 -12.94 13.33
N GLU A 222 11.84 -13.04 14.04
CA GLU A 222 11.03 -11.85 14.38
C GLU A 222 11.80 -10.84 15.26
N GLN A 223 12.84 -11.25 15.93
CA GLN A 223 13.57 -10.42 16.88
C GLN A 223 14.94 -10.01 16.38
N ASP A 224 15.62 -10.89 15.63
CA ASP A 224 17.05 -10.74 15.31
C ASP A 224 17.26 -10.53 13.81
N PHE A 225 18.22 -9.68 13.51
CA PHE A 225 18.69 -9.42 12.16
C PHE A 225 20.19 -9.26 12.12
N THR A 226 20.77 -9.48 10.94
CA THR A 226 22.19 -9.33 10.64
C THR A 226 22.36 -8.26 9.57
N VAL A 227 23.29 -7.34 9.75
CA VAL A 227 23.70 -6.35 8.75
C VAL A 227 25.08 -6.72 8.24
N GLU A 228 25.20 -6.96 6.97
CA GLU A 228 26.48 -7.13 6.30
C GLU A 228 27.03 -5.79 5.86
N LEU A 229 28.28 -5.52 6.24
CA LEU A 229 28.99 -4.35 5.79
C LEU A 229 29.80 -4.65 4.53
N SER A 230 29.79 -3.73 3.58
CA SER A 230 30.57 -3.86 2.37
C SER A 230 32.08 -3.96 2.66
N PRO A 231 32.81 -4.79 1.92
CA PRO A 231 34.27 -4.81 1.95
C PRO A 231 34.93 -3.54 1.38
N ARG A 232 34.17 -2.59 0.88
CA ARG A 232 34.68 -1.31 0.29
C ARG A 232 35.22 -0.30 1.30
N LEU A 233 35.56 -0.75 2.50
CA LEU A 233 36.32 0.08 3.44
C LEU A 233 37.68 0.42 2.83
N PRO A 234 38.15 1.69 2.97
CA PRO A 234 39.42 2.09 2.38
C PRO A 234 40.56 1.15 2.79
N ALA A 235 41.41 0.79 1.82
CA ALA A 235 42.62 0.00 1.99
C ALA A 235 42.42 -1.45 2.49
N GLY A 236 41.70 -2.29 1.70
CA GLY A 236 41.79 -3.75 1.83
C GLY A 236 41.14 -4.36 3.07
N ARG A 237 40.34 -3.57 3.81
CA ARG A 237 39.54 -4.09 4.93
C ARG A 237 38.37 -4.89 4.40
N GLN A 238 38.28 -6.15 4.78
CA GLN A 238 37.12 -6.98 4.49
C GLN A 238 35.98 -6.60 5.41
N GLY A 239 34.74 -6.61 4.89
CA GLY A 239 33.55 -6.39 5.68
C GLY A 239 33.35 -7.45 6.77
N PHE A 240 32.49 -7.15 7.71
CA PHE A 240 32.06 -8.05 8.78
C PHE A 240 30.55 -7.92 9.01
N GLU A 241 29.99 -8.89 9.72
CA GLU A 241 28.56 -8.89 10.06
C GLU A 241 28.31 -8.19 11.40
N ILE A 242 27.22 -7.43 11.49
CA ILE A 242 26.69 -6.90 12.75
C ILE A 242 25.40 -7.63 13.06
N ARG A 243 25.32 -8.30 14.21
CA ARG A 243 24.11 -8.96 14.69
C ARG A 243 23.43 -8.10 15.73
N ALA A 244 22.13 -7.82 15.54
CA ALA A 244 21.37 -6.93 16.38
C ALA A 244 19.92 -7.43 16.57
N THR A 245 19.22 -6.83 17.54
CA THR A 245 17.82 -7.13 17.85
C THR A 245 16.95 -5.92 17.56
N PHE A 246 15.81 -6.14 16.94
CA PHE A 246 14.81 -5.08 16.72
C PHE A 246 14.34 -4.48 18.04
N GLY A 247 14.07 -3.17 18.04
CA GLY A 247 13.62 -2.45 19.24
C GLY A 247 14.74 -1.89 20.09
N THR A 248 16.01 -2.23 19.82
CA THR A 248 17.16 -1.56 20.46
C THR A 248 17.29 -0.14 19.90
N ASP A 249 17.61 0.83 20.78
CA ASP A 249 17.86 2.19 20.32
C ASP A 249 19.06 2.24 19.38
N VAL A 250 18.80 2.75 18.17
CA VAL A 250 19.78 2.80 17.08
C VAL A 250 21.05 3.56 17.46
N SER A 251 20.89 4.68 18.19
CA SER A 251 22.02 5.51 18.61
C SER A 251 22.91 4.78 19.62
N SER A 252 22.32 4.05 20.54
CA SER A 252 23.04 3.22 21.52
C SER A 252 23.75 2.06 20.83
N LEU A 253 23.11 1.43 19.86
CA LEU A 253 23.69 0.31 19.11
C LEU A 253 24.93 0.75 18.34
N VAL A 254 24.85 1.85 17.59
CA VAL A 254 25.98 2.37 16.81
C VAL A 254 27.10 2.87 17.72
N LYS A 255 26.76 3.52 18.83
CA LYS A 255 27.75 3.94 19.84
C LYS A 255 28.48 2.75 20.45
N ASN A 256 27.78 1.67 20.80
CA ASN A 256 28.40 0.45 21.33
C ASN A 256 29.34 -0.17 20.29
N LEU A 257 28.93 -0.22 19.02
CA LEU A 257 29.77 -0.67 17.94
C LEU A 257 31.08 0.14 17.83
N GLU A 258 30.97 1.47 17.82
CA GLU A 258 32.13 2.36 17.76
C GLU A 258 33.07 2.17 18.95
N LEU A 259 32.54 2.05 20.18
CA LEU A 259 33.33 1.82 21.39
C LEU A 259 34.07 0.49 21.36
N VAL A 260 33.39 -0.56 20.91
CA VAL A 260 33.99 -1.90 20.79
C VAL A 260 35.12 -1.93 19.76
N LEU A 261 34.91 -1.31 18.60
CA LEU A 261 35.92 -1.21 17.55
C LEU A 261 37.14 -0.36 18.00
N ALA A 262 36.93 0.62 18.88
CA ALA A 262 38.01 1.44 19.46
C ALA A 262 38.77 0.74 20.58
N SER A 263 38.30 -0.40 21.08
CA SER A 263 38.95 -1.16 22.18
C SER A 263 40.32 -1.68 21.76
N GLU A 264 41.20 -1.95 22.73
CA GLU A 264 42.53 -2.53 22.47
C GLU A 264 42.45 -3.89 21.77
N ALA A 265 41.41 -4.67 22.07
CA ALA A 265 41.19 -6.00 21.50
C ALA A 265 40.96 -5.97 19.97
N LEU A 266 40.28 -4.95 19.47
CA LEU A 266 39.82 -4.88 18.07
C LEU A 266 40.49 -3.79 17.24
N ARG A 267 41.12 -2.82 17.85
CA ARG A 267 41.78 -1.70 17.12
C ARG A 267 42.80 -2.22 16.14
N GLY A 268 42.60 -1.88 14.85
CA GLY A 268 43.47 -2.29 13.75
C GLY A 268 43.26 -3.71 13.24
N LYS A 269 42.31 -4.46 13.82
CA LYS A 269 41.97 -5.84 13.42
C LYS A 269 40.58 -5.97 12.80
N GLU A 270 39.97 -4.84 12.43
CA GLU A 270 38.60 -4.82 11.90
C GLU A 270 38.45 -5.67 10.62
N GLY A 271 39.54 -5.77 9.81
CA GLY A 271 39.56 -6.62 8.62
C GLY A 271 39.58 -8.13 8.89
N GLU A 272 39.95 -8.53 10.13
CA GLU A 272 39.98 -9.91 10.55
C GLU A 272 38.66 -10.38 11.18
N LEU A 273 37.72 -9.43 11.45
CA LEU A 273 36.43 -9.72 12.05
C LEU A 273 35.55 -10.53 11.10
N GLU A 274 34.88 -11.55 11.64
CA GLU A 274 33.79 -12.27 11.00
C GLU A 274 32.45 -11.62 11.35
N TYR A 275 32.18 -11.40 12.66
CA TYR A 275 31.01 -10.70 13.14
C TYR A 275 31.21 -10.00 14.48
N ILE A 276 30.34 -9.03 14.75
CA ILE A 276 30.12 -8.42 16.07
C ILE A 276 28.66 -8.62 16.45
N ASP A 277 28.40 -9.17 17.64
CA ASP A 277 27.06 -9.45 18.16
C ASP A 277 26.68 -8.48 19.27
N LEU A 278 25.72 -7.61 18.97
CA LEU A 278 25.22 -6.54 19.83
C LEU A 278 23.87 -6.87 20.47
N ARG A 279 23.41 -8.12 20.40
CA ARG A 279 22.08 -8.54 20.91
C ARG A 279 21.99 -8.61 22.44
N PHE A 280 23.12 -8.58 23.15
CA PHE A 280 23.17 -8.87 24.59
C PHE A 280 23.29 -7.61 25.48
N GLY A 281 22.74 -6.49 25.02
CA GLY A 281 22.68 -5.25 25.79
C GLY A 281 24.05 -4.61 26.00
N ASN A 282 24.62 -4.73 27.21
CA ASN A 282 25.90 -4.14 27.56
C ASN A 282 27.09 -5.11 27.38
N ARG A 283 26.86 -6.30 26.86
CA ARG A 283 27.90 -7.26 26.51
C ARG A 283 27.97 -7.39 25.01
N VAL A 284 29.17 -7.34 24.44
CA VAL A 284 29.40 -7.48 23.01
C VAL A 284 30.26 -8.69 22.77
N TYR A 285 29.77 -9.60 21.95
CA TYR A 285 30.57 -10.75 21.54
C TYR A 285 31.09 -10.52 20.12
N TYR A 286 32.29 -10.98 19.85
CA TYR A 286 32.91 -10.88 18.55
C TYR A 286 33.64 -12.16 18.18
N LYS A 287 33.83 -12.38 16.89
CA LYS A 287 34.53 -13.50 16.34
C LYS A 287 35.45 -13.05 15.22
N PHE A 288 36.67 -13.57 15.22
CA PHE A 288 37.60 -13.39 14.12
C PHE A 288 37.49 -14.54 13.10
N LYS A 289 37.80 -14.24 11.84
CA LYS A 289 37.98 -15.20 10.77
C LYS A 289 39.14 -16.12 11.18
N GLY A 290 38.91 -17.40 11.42
CA GLY A 290 39.90 -18.31 11.96
C GLY A 290 39.57 -18.86 13.35
N GLY A 291 38.47 -18.42 13.95
CA GLY A 291 37.83 -19.10 15.07
C GLY A 291 38.05 -18.52 16.45
N ALA A 292 38.94 -17.52 16.64
CA ALA A 292 39.08 -16.84 17.93
C ALA A 292 37.82 -16.00 18.26
N LYS A 293 37.29 -16.21 19.49
CA LYS A 293 36.11 -15.49 20.01
C LYS A 293 36.51 -14.63 21.21
N GLY A 294 35.84 -13.55 21.41
CA GLY A 294 36.02 -12.67 22.58
C GLY A 294 34.69 -12.04 23.04
N GLU A 295 34.74 -11.50 24.26
CA GLU A 295 33.66 -10.74 24.89
C GLU A 295 34.24 -9.41 25.35
N TRP A 296 33.47 -8.33 25.21
CA TRP A 296 33.80 -6.99 25.66
C TRP A 296 32.66 -6.43 26.47
#